data_06f17195693b56b2b7c146a7bb4ec9c9
#
_entry.id   06f17195693b56b2b7c146a7bb4ec9c9
#
_cell.length_a   1.000
_cell.length_b   1.000
_cell.length_c   1.000
_cell.angle_alpha   90.00
_cell.angle_beta   90.00
_cell.angle_gamma   90.00
#
_symmetry.space_group_name_H-M   'P 1'
#
loop_
_entity.id
_entity.type
_entity.pdbx_description
1 polymer ?
#
loop_
_entity_poly.entity_id
_entity_poly.type
_entity_poly.pdbx_seq_one_letter_code
_entity_poly.pdbx_strand_id
1 'polypeptide(L)'
;QRVLLKGGKGGYGNVHFKNSVRKAPKIAEKGGEGAEIKVKLELKLLADVALVGYPSVGKSSFINKVSAANSKVGSYHFTTLEPKLGVVRLEEGKSFVIADIPGLIEGAHEGVGLGDKFLRHIERCKMIYHIVDAAEIEGRDCIEDFEKINEELRKFSEKLANKKQIVIANKMDLIWDMEKFEKFKSYLAEKGIEIYPVSVLL
;
A
#
# COMPACT_ATOMS: atom_id res chain seq x y z
N GLN A 1 15.30 15.29 -4.13
CA GLN A 1 16.66 14.89 -3.73
C GLN A 1 17.07 15.69 -2.48
N ARG A 2 17.70 15.01 -1.53
CA ARG A 2 18.22 15.65 -0.30
C ARG A 2 19.66 15.18 -0.10
N VAL A 3 20.58 16.13 0.01
CA VAL A 3 21.98 15.83 0.34
C VAL A 3 22.06 15.58 1.84
N LEU A 4 22.51 14.38 2.24
CA LEU A 4 22.66 14.01 3.66
C LEU A 4 24.05 14.41 4.20
N LEU A 5 25.08 14.31 3.38
CA LEU A 5 26.45 14.64 3.74
C LEU A 5 27.11 15.46 2.64
N LYS A 6 28.02 16.33 3.05
CA LYS A 6 28.92 17.03 2.13
C LYS A 6 30.28 16.35 2.17
N GLY A 7 30.93 16.25 1.02
CA GLY A 7 32.32 15.79 0.94
C GLY A 7 33.29 16.71 1.64
N GLY A 8 34.46 16.21 1.95
CA GLY A 8 35.55 17.02 2.50
C GLY A 8 36.01 18.13 1.53
N LYS A 9 36.56 19.19 2.07
CA LYS A 9 37.12 20.28 1.25
C LYS A 9 38.33 19.78 0.49
N GLY A 10 38.46 20.14 -0.79
CA GLY A 10 39.65 19.83 -1.57
C GLY A 10 40.88 20.58 -1.02
N GLY A 11 42.03 19.91 -1.03
CA GLY A 11 43.29 20.52 -0.68
C GLY A 11 43.85 21.43 -1.80
N TYR A 12 44.69 22.33 -1.46
CA TYR A 12 45.36 23.20 -2.43
C TYR A 12 46.47 22.43 -3.17
N GLY A 13 46.43 22.47 -4.49
CA GLY A 13 47.51 21.93 -5.33
C GLY A 13 48.78 22.77 -5.31
N ASN A 14 49.87 22.23 -5.87
CA ASN A 14 51.21 22.85 -5.87
C ASN A 14 51.25 24.26 -6.49
N VAL A 15 50.40 24.56 -7.46
CA VAL A 15 50.30 25.87 -8.10
C VAL A 15 49.97 26.98 -7.12
N HIS A 16 49.23 26.68 -6.06
CA HIS A 16 48.83 27.63 -5.02
C HIS A 16 50.02 28.10 -4.14
N PHE A 17 51.09 27.31 -4.10
CA PHE A 17 52.31 27.55 -3.34
C PHE A 17 53.46 28.13 -4.20
N LYS A 18 53.18 28.51 -5.45
CA LYS A 18 54.10 29.14 -6.34
C LYS A 18 54.39 30.57 -5.91
N ASN A 19 55.66 30.97 -5.87
CA ASN A 19 56.11 32.34 -5.61
C ASN A 19 57.32 32.67 -6.53
N SER A 20 57.82 33.90 -6.42
CA SER A 20 58.94 34.40 -7.26
C SER A 20 60.24 33.61 -7.11
N VAL A 21 60.47 32.95 -6.00
CA VAL A 21 61.65 32.11 -5.71
C VAL A 21 61.39 30.65 -6.08
N ARG A 22 60.22 30.14 -5.74
CA ARG A 22 59.82 28.75 -6.01
C ARG A 22 58.81 28.69 -7.16
N LYS A 23 59.31 28.61 -8.39
CA LYS A 23 58.46 28.59 -9.58
C LYS A 23 57.71 27.26 -9.81
N ALA A 24 58.21 26.14 -9.29
CA ALA A 24 57.57 24.80 -9.37
C ALA A 24 57.65 24.09 -7.99
N PRO A 25 56.86 24.48 -7.01
CA PRO A 25 56.87 23.81 -5.70
C PRO A 25 56.35 22.37 -5.80
N LYS A 26 56.98 21.45 -5.05
CA LYS A 26 56.54 20.05 -4.89
C LYS A 26 55.67 19.88 -3.62
N ILE A 27 54.99 20.95 -3.18
CA ILE A 27 54.18 20.95 -1.98
C ILE A 27 52.72 21.03 -2.40
N ALA A 28 51.88 20.20 -1.82
CA ALA A 28 50.46 20.25 -1.96
C ALA A 28 49.80 19.99 -0.60
N GLU A 29 48.63 20.54 -0.38
CA GLU A 29 47.83 20.29 0.80
C GLU A 29 46.89 19.12 0.56
N LYS A 30 46.76 18.21 1.54
CA LYS A 30 45.81 17.14 1.46
C LYS A 30 44.40 17.69 1.64
N GLY A 31 43.42 17.10 0.92
CA GLY A 31 42.01 17.40 1.14
C GLY A 31 41.53 16.98 2.54
N GLY A 32 40.49 17.63 3.00
CA GLY A 32 39.81 17.24 4.25
C GLY A 32 39.10 15.88 4.11
N GLU A 33 39.01 15.17 5.19
CA GLU A 33 38.26 13.89 5.23
C GLU A 33 36.76 14.16 5.03
N GLY A 34 36.10 13.28 4.30
CA GLY A 34 34.63 13.25 4.19
C GLY A 34 33.98 12.67 5.45
N ALA A 35 32.77 13.07 5.73
CA ALA A 35 32.00 12.46 6.81
C ALA A 35 31.35 11.15 6.34
N GLU A 36 31.40 10.12 7.18
CA GLU A 36 30.72 8.86 6.97
C GLU A 36 29.62 8.67 8.01
N ILE A 37 28.43 8.26 7.56
CA ILE A 37 27.34 7.88 8.48
C ILE A 37 26.70 6.56 8.01
N LYS A 38 26.27 5.76 8.96
CA LYS A 38 25.40 4.63 8.69
C LYS A 38 23.96 5.11 8.75
N VAL A 39 23.20 4.89 7.68
CA VAL A 39 21.79 5.24 7.60
C VAL A 39 20.95 3.99 7.46
N LYS A 40 19.84 3.92 8.20
CA LYS A 40 18.80 2.93 8.03
C LYS A 40 17.72 3.54 7.14
N LEU A 41 17.54 2.98 5.94
CA LEU A 41 16.46 3.38 5.05
C LEU A 41 15.22 2.55 5.37
N GLU A 42 14.13 3.21 5.64
CA GLU A 42 12.83 2.59 5.86
C GLU A 42 11.85 3.08 4.80
N LEU A 43 11.44 2.17 3.92
CA LEU A 43 10.40 2.46 2.93
C LEU A 43 9.02 2.34 3.61
N LYS A 44 8.35 3.48 3.76
CA LYS A 44 7.06 3.56 4.48
C LYS A 44 5.83 3.33 3.59
N LEU A 45 5.98 3.16 2.29
CA LEU A 45 4.88 2.88 1.37
C LEU A 45 4.79 1.36 1.18
N LEU A 46 3.68 0.77 1.62
CA LEU A 46 3.44 -0.66 1.46
C LEU A 46 2.80 -0.96 0.09
N ALA A 47 1.76 -0.19 -0.26
CA ALA A 47 0.98 -0.37 -1.49
C ALA A 47 0.31 0.93 -1.93
N ASP A 48 -0.09 0.99 -3.19
CA ASP A 48 -0.92 2.07 -3.73
C ASP A 48 -2.39 1.87 -3.38
N VAL A 49 -2.84 0.61 -3.40
CA VAL A 49 -4.22 0.19 -3.16
C VAL A 49 -4.26 -0.85 -2.04
N ALA A 50 -5.15 -0.64 -1.10
CA ALA A 50 -5.43 -1.58 -0.03
C ALA A 50 -6.69 -2.39 -0.36
N LEU A 51 -6.64 -3.73 -0.24
CA LEU A 51 -7.83 -4.57 -0.31
C LEU A 51 -8.40 -4.75 1.07
N VAL A 52 -9.70 -4.52 1.21
CA VAL A 52 -10.46 -4.79 2.42
C VAL A 52 -11.67 -5.68 2.08
N GLY A 53 -12.19 -6.38 3.06
CA GLY A 53 -13.34 -7.27 2.89
C GLY A 53 -13.28 -8.43 3.87
N TYR A 54 -14.40 -9.08 4.10
CA TYR A 54 -14.50 -10.24 4.97
C TYR A 54 -13.63 -11.41 4.49
N PRO A 55 -13.37 -12.41 5.35
CA PRO A 55 -12.78 -13.67 4.91
C PRO A 55 -13.60 -14.31 3.80
N SER A 56 -12.98 -15.10 2.97
CA SER A 56 -13.62 -15.90 1.89
C SER A 56 -14.32 -15.11 0.77
N VAL A 57 -14.33 -13.78 0.78
CA VAL A 57 -14.89 -12.96 -0.32
C VAL A 57 -14.03 -13.00 -1.60
N GLY A 58 -12.81 -13.56 -1.52
CA GLY A 58 -11.95 -13.76 -2.68
C GLY A 58 -10.81 -12.74 -2.84
N LYS A 59 -10.42 -12.00 -1.78
CA LYS A 59 -9.31 -11.02 -1.83
C LYS A 59 -8.01 -11.59 -2.38
N SER A 60 -7.55 -12.71 -1.81
CA SER A 60 -6.30 -13.35 -2.24
C SER A 60 -6.38 -13.90 -3.66
N SER A 61 -7.55 -14.42 -4.07
CA SER A 61 -7.80 -14.87 -5.45
C SER A 61 -7.75 -13.69 -6.42
N PHE A 62 -8.34 -12.57 -6.05
CA PHE A 62 -8.31 -11.35 -6.84
C PHE A 62 -6.87 -10.87 -7.08
N ILE A 63 -6.06 -10.77 -6.02
CA ILE A 63 -4.64 -10.38 -6.17
C ILE A 63 -3.92 -11.32 -7.12
N ASN A 64 -4.08 -12.63 -6.96
CA ASN A 64 -3.41 -13.61 -7.80
C ASN A 64 -3.81 -13.48 -9.27
N LYS A 65 -5.07 -13.13 -9.57
CA LYS A 65 -5.57 -12.99 -10.95
C LYS A 65 -5.08 -11.71 -11.62
N VAL A 66 -5.03 -10.59 -10.90
CA VAL A 66 -4.64 -9.29 -11.45
C VAL A 66 -3.14 -9.01 -11.37
N SER A 67 -2.40 -9.77 -10.58
CA SER A 67 -0.96 -9.58 -10.42
C SER A 67 -0.19 -10.17 -11.60
N ALA A 68 0.75 -9.41 -12.13
CA ALA A 68 1.63 -9.82 -13.23
C ALA A 68 2.65 -10.93 -12.86
N ALA A 69 2.81 -11.22 -11.58
CA ALA A 69 3.62 -12.30 -11.03
C ALA A 69 2.90 -12.87 -9.80
N ASN A 70 3.20 -14.12 -9.43
CA ASN A 70 2.65 -14.68 -8.19
C ASN A 70 2.79 -13.68 -7.04
N SER A 71 1.69 -13.43 -6.34
CA SER A 71 1.67 -12.52 -5.20
C SER A 71 2.78 -12.92 -4.21
N LYS A 72 3.63 -11.97 -3.85
CA LYS A 72 4.67 -12.21 -2.86
C LYS A 72 4.11 -11.98 -1.47
N VAL A 73 4.29 -12.96 -0.60
CA VAL A 73 4.08 -12.78 0.83
C VAL A 73 5.24 -11.96 1.36
N GLY A 74 4.95 -10.82 1.95
CA GLY A 74 5.97 -9.94 2.53
C GLY A 74 6.06 -10.14 4.03
N SER A 75 7.22 -10.63 4.52
CA SER A 75 7.51 -10.64 5.97
C SER A 75 7.87 -9.23 6.42
N TYR A 76 6.95 -8.58 7.10
CA TYR A 76 7.18 -7.25 7.68
C TYR A 76 7.31 -7.38 9.20
N HIS A 77 8.42 -6.96 9.75
CA HIS A 77 8.72 -7.05 11.19
C HIS A 77 7.71 -6.34 12.13
N PHE A 78 6.74 -5.66 11.56
CA PHE A 78 5.71 -4.91 12.27
C PHE A 78 4.30 -5.47 12.10
N THR A 79 4.14 -6.62 11.41
CA THR A 79 2.85 -7.29 11.23
C THR A 79 2.87 -8.66 11.88
N THR A 80 1.82 -9.00 12.62
CA THR A 80 1.58 -10.36 13.12
C THR A 80 1.05 -11.29 12.03
N LEU A 81 0.45 -10.69 10.98
CA LEU A 81 -0.04 -11.38 9.79
C LEU A 81 0.74 -10.86 8.56
N GLU A 82 1.15 -11.75 7.70
CA GLU A 82 1.91 -11.44 6.50
C GLU A 82 0.98 -10.94 5.38
N PRO A 83 1.06 -9.66 4.97
CA PRO A 83 0.26 -9.15 3.88
C PRO A 83 0.70 -9.77 2.55
N LYS A 84 -0.26 -10.11 1.70
CA LYS A 84 0.01 -10.51 0.32
C LYS A 84 0.07 -9.27 -0.56
N LEU A 85 1.15 -9.14 -1.29
CA LEU A 85 1.35 -8.03 -2.23
C LEU A 85 1.26 -8.52 -3.66
N GLY A 86 0.53 -7.79 -4.49
CA GLY A 86 0.46 -8.00 -5.92
C GLY A 86 0.91 -6.75 -6.69
N VAL A 87 1.65 -6.95 -7.77
CA VAL A 87 2.02 -5.86 -8.70
C VAL A 87 1.14 -5.96 -9.93
N VAL A 88 0.27 -5.00 -10.11
CA VAL A 88 -0.58 -4.88 -11.31
C VAL A 88 0.15 -4.05 -12.34
N ARG A 89 0.33 -4.62 -13.53
CA ARG A 89 0.90 -3.91 -14.68
C ARG A 89 -0.23 -3.34 -15.52
N LEU A 90 -0.12 -2.08 -15.84
CA LEU A 90 -0.98 -1.40 -16.78
C LEU A 90 -0.26 -1.29 -18.13
N GLU A 91 -1.01 -0.92 -19.15
CA GLU A 91 -0.45 -0.54 -20.44
C GLU A 91 0.53 0.63 -20.27
N GLU A 92 1.42 0.84 -21.24
CA GLU A 92 2.45 1.88 -21.23
C GLU A 92 3.54 1.75 -20.13
N GLY A 93 3.76 0.56 -19.58
CA GLY A 93 4.82 0.32 -18.58
C GLY A 93 4.53 0.89 -17.18
N LYS A 94 3.32 1.40 -16.95
CA LYS A 94 2.87 1.82 -15.61
C LYS A 94 2.53 0.60 -14.77
N SER A 95 2.73 0.69 -13.46
CA SER A 95 2.34 -0.35 -12.50
C SER A 95 1.94 0.26 -11.17
N PHE A 96 1.12 -0.47 -10.42
CA PHE A 96 0.79 -0.12 -9.04
C PHE A 96 0.76 -1.38 -8.17
N VAL A 97 0.91 -1.20 -6.87
CA VAL A 97 0.97 -2.28 -5.90
C VAL A 97 -0.35 -2.36 -5.15
N ILE A 98 -0.92 -3.57 -5.07
CA ILE A 98 -2.07 -3.90 -4.24
C ILE A 98 -1.60 -4.70 -3.03
N ALA A 99 -2.14 -4.40 -1.85
CA ALA A 99 -1.92 -5.19 -0.64
C ALA A 99 -3.23 -5.79 -0.15
N ASP A 100 -3.26 -7.12 0.08
CA ASP A 100 -4.30 -7.78 0.85
C ASP A 100 -4.11 -7.48 2.32
N ILE A 101 -5.17 -7.04 2.97
CA ILE A 101 -5.19 -6.71 4.37
C ILE A 101 -5.94 -7.83 5.12
N PRO A 102 -5.20 -8.85 5.60
CA PRO A 102 -5.84 -9.88 6.39
C PRO A 102 -6.29 -9.31 7.74
N GLY A 103 -7.46 -9.69 8.20
CA GLY A 103 -7.88 -9.45 9.58
C GLY A 103 -8.55 -8.11 9.90
N LEU A 104 -9.05 -7.37 8.89
CA LEU A 104 -10.07 -6.36 9.12
C LEU A 104 -11.41 -7.07 9.40
N ILE A 105 -11.59 -7.53 10.62
CA ILE A 105 -12.79 -8.22 11.12
C ILE A 105 -13.16 -7.58 12.46
N GLU A 106 -14.37 -7.78 12.92
CA GLU A 106 -14.87 -7.31 14.22
C GLU A 106 -13.80 -7.35 15.32
N GLY A 107 -13.53 -6.22 15.95
CA GLY A 107 -12.53 -6.08 17.00
C GLY A 107 -11.10 -5.74 16.55
N ALA A 108 -10.85 -5.45 15.28
CA ALA A 108 -9.52 -5.06 14.81
C ALA A 108 -8.98 -3.79 15.52
N HIS A 109 -9.87 -2.91 15.97
CA HIS A 109 -9.53 -1.71 16.73
C HIS A 109 -9.16 -1.99 18.19
N GLU A 110 -9.55 -3.15 18.75
CA GLU A 110 -9.24 -3.55 20.13
C GLU A 110 -7.83 -4.16 20.30
N GLY A 111 -7.02 -4.15 19.24
CA GLY A 111 -5.63 -4.60 19.28
C GLY A 111 -5.41 -6.11 19.23
N VAL A 112 -6.47 -6.91 19.06
CA VAL A 112 -6.40 -8.37 19.04
C VAL A 112 -6.01 -8.96 17.68
N GLY A 113 -5.87 -8.15 16.63
CA GLY A 113 -5.56 -8.65 15.29
C GLY A 113 -4.41 -7.91 14.59
N LEU A 114 -4.74 -6.91 13.82
CA LEU A 114 -3.78 -6.09 13.09
C LEU A 114 -3.33 -4.91 13.95
N GLY A 115 -2.07 -4.93 14.38
CA GLY A 115 -1.56 -3.82 15.19
C GLY A 115 -1.69 -2.46 14.48
N ASP A 116 -1.88 -1.40 15.26
CA ASP A 116 -1.91 0.03 14.85
C ASP A 116 -0.91 0.40 13.75
N LYS A 117 0.23 -0.27 13.72
CA LYS A 117 1.28 -0.03 12.73
C LYS A 117 0.84 -0.38 11.32
N PHE A 118 0.06 -1.46 11.15
CA PHE A 118 -0.37 -1.91 9.84
C PHE A 118 -1.50 -1.04 9.28
N LEU A 119 -2.46 -0.66 10.11
CA LEU A 119 -3.53 0.26 9.72
C LEU A 119 -2.98 1.64 9.32
N ARG A 120 -1.88 2.09 9.93
CA ARG A 120 -1.14 3.29 9.47
C ARG A 120 -0.53 3.14 8.08
N HIS A 121 -0.24 1.92 7.62
CA HIS A 121 0.21 1.69 6.24
C HIS A 121 -0.94 1.82 5.26
N ILE A 122 -2.16 1.37 5.64
CA ILE A 122 -3.37 1.56 4.84
C ILE A 122 -3.70 3.05 4.69
N GLU A 123 -3.52 3.84 5.73
CA GLU A 123 -3.70 5.29 5.64
C GLU A 123 -2.86 5.94 4.53
N ARG A 124 -1.75 5.33 4.16
CA ARG A 124 -0.83 5.82 3.12
C ARG A 124 -1.19 5.35 1.72
N CYS A 125 -2.00 4.29 1.57
CA CYS A 125 -2.51 3.87 0.28
C CYS A 125 -3.34 5.00 -0.34
N LYS A 126 -3.38 5.07 -1.65
CA LYS A 126 -4.11 6.10 -2.39
C LYS A 126 -5.61 5.89 -2.33
N MET A 127 -6.04 4.60 -2.33
CA MET A 127 -7.44 4.20 -2.34
C MET A 127 -7.63 2.82 -1.73
N ILE A 128 -8.88 2.47 -1.49
CA ILE A 128 -9.31 1.18 -0.97
C ILE A 128 -10.14 0.46 -2.04
N TYR A 129 -9.84 -0.81 -2.30
CA TYR A 129 -10.73 -1.74 -3.00
C TYR A 129 -11.44 -2.59 -1.95
N HIS A 130 -12.72 -2.40 -1.84
CA HIS A 130 -13.57 -3.14 -0.93
C HIS A 130 -14.21 -4.32 -1.66
N ILE A 131 -13.76 -5.54 -1.36
CA ILE A 131 -14.27 -6.75 -2.01
C ILE A 131 -15.40 -7.32 -1.17
N VAL A 132 -16.54 -7.54 -1.81
CA VAL A 132 -17.74 -8.15 -1.21
C VAL A 132 -18.12 -9.43 -1.95
N ASP A 133 -18.75 -10.37 -1.25
CA ASP A 133 -19.35 -11.59 -1.82
C ASP A 133 -20.76 -11.27 -2.31
N ALA A 134 -20.90 -10.99 -3.62
CA ALA A 134 -22.19 -10.63 -4.19
C ALA A 134 -23.19 -11.77 -4.21
N ALA A 135 -22.73 -13.01 -4.11
CA ALA A 135 -23.60 -14.19 -4.07
C ALA A 135 -24.09 -14.54 -2.66
N GLU A 136 -23.60 -13.83 -1.62
CA GLU A 136 -23.99 -14.06 -0.22
C GLU A 136 -23.90 -15.53 0.23
N ILE A 137 -22.89 -16.26 -0.26
CA ILE A 137 -22.75 -17.72 -0.05
C ILE A 137 -22.71 -18.09 1.44
N GLU A 138 -22.08 -17.22 2.26
CA GLU A 138 -22.00 -17.43 3.70
C GLU A 138 -23.20 -16.85 4.48
N GLY A 139 -24.27 -16.48 3.76
CA GLY A 139 -25.51 -15.96 4.36
C GLY A 139 -25.40 -14.55 4.95
N ARG A 140 -24.33 -13.82 4.58
CA ARG A 140 -24.14 -12.42 5.02
C ARG A 140 -24.65 -11.45 3.94
N ASP A 141 -25.34 -10.40 4.40
CA ASP A 141 -25.82 -9.34 3.53
C ASP A 141 -24.67 -8.40 3.09
N CYS A 142 -24.63 -8.08 1.80
CA CYS A 142 -23.59 -7.22 1.23
C CYS A 142 -23.55 -5.81 1.84
N ILE A 143 -24.72 -5.24 2.16
CA ILE A 143 -24.83 -3.88 2.74
C ILE A 143 -24.30 -3.90 4.17
N GLU A 144 -24.70 -4.92 4.96
CA GLU A 144 -24.21 -5.07 6.33
C GLU A 144 -22.70 -5.28 6.38
N ASP A 145 -22.16 -6.16 5.54
CA ASP A 145 -20.70 -6.41 5.45
C ASP A 145 -19.95 -5.14 5.07
N PHE A 146 -20.47 -4.39 4.10
CA PHE A 146 -19.88 -3.12 3.68
C PHE A 146 -19.87 -2.08 4.81
N GLU A 147 -20.98 -1.92 5.54
CA GLU A 147 -21.08 -0.95 6.62
C GLU A 147 -20.21 -1.32 7.83
N LYS A 148 -20.19 -2.58 8.23
CA LYS A 148 -19.35 -3.06 9.34
C LYS A 148 -17.87 -2.79 9.09
N ILE A 149 -17.37 -3.05 7.90
CA ILE A 149 -15.97 -2.76 7.56
C ILE A 149 -15.71 -1.26 7.55
N ASN A 150 -16.62 -0.45 7.02
CA ASN A 150 -16.47 1.00 7.05
C ASN A 150 -16.53 1.56 8.48
N GLU A 151 -17.33 0.96 9.36
CA GLU A 151 -17.33 1.32 10.78
C GLU A 151 -15.99 1.01 11.44
N GLU A 152 -15.39 -0.14 11.18
CA GLU A 152 -14.06 -0.48 11.69
C GLU A 152 -12.97 0.49 11.16
N LEU A 153 -13.01 0.82 9.87
CA LEU A 153 -12.12 1.83 9.30
C LEU A 153 -12.29 3.20 9.98
N ARG A 154 -13.53 3.59 10.29
CA ARG A 154 -13.85 4.85 10.97
C ARG A 154 -13.39 4.87 12.43
N LYS A 155 -13.61 3.77 13.17
CA LYS A 155 -13.14 3.61 14.55
C LYS A 155 -11.62 3.76 14.65
N PHE A 156 -10.92 3.30 13.64
CA PHE A 156 -9.46 3.42 13.62
C PHE A 156 -9.00 4.84 13.29
N SER A 157 -9.53 5.46 12.23
CA SER A 157 -9.07 6.76 11.76
C SER A 157 -10.08 7.41 10.81
N GLU A 158 -10.39 8.66 11.08
CA GLU A 158 -11.22 9.50 10.22
C GLU A 158 -10.63 9.63 8.80
N LYS A 159 -9.30 9.59 8.69
CA LYS A 159 -8.59 9.62 7.42
C LYS A 159 -8.83 8.36 6.59
N LEU A 160 -8.98 7.20 7.22
CA LEU A 160 -9.35 5.95 6.54
C LEU A 160 -10.81 5.95 6.12
N ALA A 161 -11.71 6.42 6.96
CA ALA A 161 -13.13 6.53 6.65
C ALA A 161 -13.41 7.40 5.42
N ASN A 162 -12.61 8.47 5.24
CA ASN A 162 -12.76 9.43 4.13
C ASN A 162 -11.93 9.06 2.89
N LYS A 163 -11.28 7.91 2.88
CA LYS A 163 -10.47 7.49 1.73
C LYS A 163 -11.36 7.06 0.56
N LYS A 164 -10.93 7.41 -0.66
CA LYS A 164 -11.65 6.98 -1.87
C LYS A 164 -11.76 5.45 -1.87
N GLN A 165 -12.99 4.94 -2.03
CA GLN A 165 -13.28 3.51 -2.12
C GLN A 165 -13.86 3.17 -3.48
N ILE A 166 -13.54 1.97 -3.95
CA ILE A 166 -14.19 1.27 -5.07
C ILE A 166 -14.63 -0.09 -4.53
N VAL A 167 -15.87 -0.46 -4.79
CA VAL A 167 -16.41 -1.77 -4.41
C VAL A 167 -16.23 -2.76 -5.56
N ILE A 168 -15.74 -3.93 -5.24
CA ILE A 168 -15.61 -5.06 -6.17
C ILE A 168 -16.58 -6.14 -5.70
N ALA A 169 -17.69 -6.28 -6.42
CA ALA A 169 -18.68 -7.31 -6.18
C ALA A 169 -18.21 -8.61 -6.84
N ASN A 170 -17.64 -9.51 -6.04
CA ASN A 170 -17.09 -10.77 -6.54
C ASN A 170 -18.11 -11.90 -6.47
N LYS A 171 -17.82 -13.00 -7.16
CA LYS A 171 -18.64 -14.21 -7.26
C LYS A 171 -19.98 -14.00 -7.99
N MET A 172 -19.99 -13.09 -8.96
CA MET A 172 -21.18 -12.81 -9.78
C MET A 172 -21.70 -14.05 -10.53
N ASP A 173 -20.82 -15.00 -10.80
CA ASP A 173 -21.14 -16.29 -11.40
C ASP A 173 -22.03 -17.20 -10.52
N LEU A 174 -22.04 -16.95 -9.22
CA LEU A 174 -22.79 -17.72 -8.23
C LEU A 174 -24.04 -16.98 -7.71
N ILE A 175 -24.33 -15.82 -8.26
CA ILE A 175 -25.48 -15.02 -7.83
C ILE A 175 -26.78 -15.71 -8.26
N TRP A 176 -27.70 -15.85 -7.34
CA TRP A 176 -29.03 -16.42 -7.59
C TRP A 176 -30.16 -15.39 -7.47
N ASP A 177 -29.91 -14.28 -6.78
CA ASP A 177 -30.85 -13.19 -6.55
C ASP A 177 -30.26 -11.85 -7.02
N MET A 178 -30.62 -11.44 -8.23
CA MET A 178 -30.17 -10.17 -8.81
C MET A 178 -30.82 -8.95 -8.15
N GLU A 179 -31.98 -9.09 -7.50
CA GLU A 179 -32.64 -7.96 -6.85
C GLU A 179 -31.82 -7.44 -5.67
N LYS A 180 -31.22 -8.33 -4.91
CA LYS A 180 -30.32 -7.97 -3.81
C LYS A 180 -29.09 -7.22 -4.31
N PHE A 181 -28.50 -7.69 -5.39
CA PHE A 181 -27.35 -7.00 -5.99
C PHE A 181 -27.73 -5.60 -6.50
N GLU A 182 -28.87 -5.43 -7.16
CA GLU A 182 -29.32 -4.11 -7.63
C GLU A 182 -29.66 -3.16 -6.45
N LYS A 183 -30.18 -3.68 -5.34
CA LYS A 183 -30.36 -2.89 -4.10
C LYS A 183 -29.00 -2.40 -3.57
N PHE A 184 -28.02 -3.29 -3.50
CA PHE A 184 -26.66 -2.92 -3.04
C PHE A 184 -26.02 -1.89 -3.96
N LYS A 185 -26.15 -2.06 -5.27
CA LYS A 185 -25.66 -1.13 -6.27
C LYS A 185 -26.31 0.25 -6.14
N SER A 186 -27.64 0.32 -5.96
CA SER A 186 -28.36 1.56 -5.72
C SER A 186 -27.91 2.26 -4.44
N TYR A 187 -27.75 1.49 -3.37
CA TYR A 187 -27.24 1.97 -2.08
C TYR A 187 -25.83 2.61 -2.20
N LEU A 188 -24.93 1.99 -2.96
CA LEU A 188 -23.58 2.54 -3.21
C LEU A 188 -23.62 3.79 -4.10
N ALA A 189 -24.53 3.81 -5.09
CA ALA A 189 -24.71 4.97 -5.96
C ALA A 189 -25.16 6.22 -5.19
N GLU A 190 -26.06 6.07 -4.21
CA GLU A 190 -26.46 7.16 -3.30
C GLU A 190 -25.27 7.72 -2.50
N LYS A 191 -24.30 6.88 -2.18
CA LYS A 191 -23.05 7.27 -1.49
C LYS A 191 -21.96 7.77 -2.45
N GLY A 192 -22.20 7.77 -3.74
CA GLY A 192 -21.20 8.15 -4.76
C GLY A 192 -20.02 7.18 -4.88
N ILE A 193 -20.22 5.90 -4.54
CA ILE A 193 -19.21 4.86 -4.56
C ILE A 193 -19.40 4.00 -5.81
N GLU A 194 -18.32 3.84 -6.58
CA GLU A 194 -18.31 3.01 -7.79
C GLU A 194 -18.28 1.52 -7.42
N ILE A 195 -19.07 0.70 -8.13
CA ILE A 195 -19.10 -0.75 -7.98
C ILE A 195 -18.80 -1.46 -9.30
N TYR A 196 -17.96 -2.49 -9.23
CA TYR A 196 -17.56 -3.32 -10.37
C TYR A 196 -17.92 -4.79 -10.10
N PRO A 197 -18.87 -5.36 -10.86
CA PRO A 197 -19.17 -6.78 -10.78
C PRO A 197 -18.07 -7.62 -11.43
N VAL A 198 -17.60 -8.66 -10.75
CA VAL A 198 -16.55 -9.56 -11.24
C VAL A 198 -16.79 -11.01 -10.84
N SER A 199 -16.15 -11.93 -11.58
CA SER A 199 -16.03 -13.36 -11.25
C SER A 199 -14.56 -13.72 -11.34
N VAL A 200 -13.88 -13.73 -10.21
CA VAL A 200 -12.42 -13.93 -10.18
C VAL A 200 -12.02 -15.34 -10.59
N LEU A 201 -12.91 -16.34 -10.46
CA LEU A 201 -12.64 -17.73 -10.83
C LEU A 201 -12.85 -18.01 -12.32
N LEU A 202 -13.59 -17.17 -13.02
CA LEU A 202 -13.78 -17.21 -14.47
C LEU A 202 -12.82 -16.26 -15.17
#